data_3a96a675a33a4c640681a667f2e4c396
#
_entry.id   3a96a675a33a4c640681a667f2e4c396
#
_cell.length_a   1.000
_cell.length_b   1.000
_cell.length_c   1.000
_cell.angle_alpha   90.00
_cell.angle_beta   90.00
_cell.angle_gamma   90.00
#
_symmetry.space_group_name_H-M   'P 1'
#
loop_
_entity.id
_entity.type
_entity.pdbx_description
1 polymer ?
#
loop_
_entity_poly.entity_id
_entity_poly.type
_entity_poly.pdbx_seq_one_letter_code
_entity_poly.pdbx_strand_id
1 'polypeptide(L)'
;MCRNDASHVIVQWAIWMTGNIAVPLTPLHPPEMLKYFLKDSSAGLVICTQEYENTLRPLAKEISKPLLVTGRDKEITAQLYQPNNSFMKPKAENTLSDVGKTNAWYGRNDALLIYTSGTTSKPKGVVWTHSMLSSQIASLHAAWRYSAQDVVLHALPLHHIHGQLNSLLASLSAGARIRMLPSFVSHTVWARLLGMGERDETKATVFHGVPAMYAKLTADHSKMFDNPKTAEYVRATLASRMRLMCAGSAPLPDSLFQKWEEISGHRLLERYGMSETGMALSNPYRPAEARTVGCVGTPLPGVAARIAAPGDSGVLEPLVTVATPAADTRISLEQLGLAPKEEKEPEVEWRAPDVTEHKPSGTDVYQGELLLKGPGVFSRYYNRAPKPDDSDFTPDGWFRTGDTVSFAGGRFRILGRTSIDIIKTGGYKVSALQVESAILEHPSVADAAVLGVEDESYGEIVSAVVVLKEQATLTLKELKDDAGKRLAPYQLPRNMIVVKEMPRNVMGKLDKKEIRKLYGEALAVKN
;
A
#
# COMPACT_ATOMS: atom_id res chain seq x y z
N MET A 1 -19.25 -7.27 -0.15
CA MET A 1 -18.07 -8.16 -0.30
C MET A 1 -18.21 -8.89 -1.62
N CYS A 2 -17.34 -8.59 -2.58
CA CYS A 2 -17.37 -9.14 -3.93
C CYS A 2 -16.02 -9.79 -4.25
N ARG A 3 -16.01 -10.67 -5.25
CA ARG A 3 -14.76 -11.24 -5.75
C ARG A 3 -13.87 -10.15 -6.34
N ASN A 4 -12.59 -10.49 -6.47
CA ASN A 4 -11.62 -9.66 -7.17
C ASN A 4 -11.76 -9.85 -8.70
N ASP A 5 -12.89 -9.37 -9.23
CA ASP A 5 -13.27 -9.42 -10.64
C ASP A 5 -14.21 -8.24 -11.00
N ALA A 6 -14.81 -8.26 -12.18
CA ALA A 6 -15.70 -7.21 -12.66
C ALA A 6 -16.91 -6.95 -11.74
N SER A 7 -17.36 -7.95 -10.95
CA SER A 7 -18.48 -7.79 -10.02
C SER A 7 -18.20 -6.71 -8.98
N HIS A 8 -16.95 -6.60 -8.49
CA HIS A 8 -16.55 -5.55 -7.57
C HIS A 8 -16.72 -4.16 -8.19
N VAL A 9 -16.27 -3.98 -9.42
CA VAL A 9 -16.36 -2.70 -10.14
C VAL A 9 -17.82 -2.30 -10.35
N ILE A 10 -18.63 -3.24 -10.84
CA ILE A 10 -20.06 -3.01 -11.11
C ILE A 10 -20.79 -2.60 -9.83
N VAL A 11 -20.58 -3.34 -8.74
CA VAL A 11 -21.21 -3.04 -7.44
C VAL A 11 -20.74 -1.69 -6.89
N GLN A 12 -19.44 -1.40 -6.95
CA GLN A 12 -18.90 -0.14 -6.46
C GLN A 12 -19.45 1.06 -7.23
N TRP A 13 -19.53 0.97 -8.56
CA TRP A 13 -20.08 2.04 -9.39
C TRP A 13 -21.58 2.20 -9.17
N ALA A 14 -22.34 1.12 -9.04
CA ALA A 14 -23.77 1.18 -8.71
C ALA A 14 -24.00 1.89 -7.37
N ILE A 15 -23.18 1.61 -6.34
CA ILE A 15 -23.21 2.32 -5.06
C ILE A 15 -22.96 3.83 -5.26
N TRP A 16 -21.97 4.20 -6.05
CA TRP A 16 -21.64 5.60 -6.32
C TRP A 16 -22.72 6.31 -7.14
N MET A 17 -23.25 5.68 -8.19
CA MET A 17 -24.33 6.24 -9.01
C MET A 17 -25.58 6.54 -8.18
N THR A 18 -25.87 5.74 -7.18
CA THR A 18 -26.98 5.99 -6.23
C THR A 18 -26.66 7.01 -5.16
N GLY A 19 -25.43 7.57 -5.15
CA GLY A 19 -25.01 8.58 -4.18
C GLY A 19 -24.67 8.03 -2.80
N ASN A 20 -24.20 6.79 -2.74
CA ASN A 20 -23.82 6.11 -1.49
C ASN A 20 -22.30 5.89 -1.40
N ILE A 21 -21.84 5.58 -0.19
CA ILE A 21 -20.43 5.30 0.13
C ILE A 21 -20.16 3.81 0.01
N ALA A 22 -19.13 3.43 -0.75
CA ALA A 22 -18.71 2.05 -0.85
C ALA A 22 -17.80 1.67 0.33
N VAL A 23 -18.07 0.49 0.94
CA VAL A 23 -17.27 -0.07 2.04
C VAL A 23 -16.79 -1.46 1.62
N PRO A 24 -15.60 -1.59 1.01
CA PRO A 24 -15.10 -2.89 0.57
C PRO A 24 -14.69 -3.76 1.76
N LEU A 25 -15.18 -5.00 1.78
CA LEU A 25 -14.88 -6.01 2.80
C LEU A 25 -14.17 -7.20 2.17
N THR A 26 -13.38 -7.93 2.97
CA THR A 26 -12.68 -9.15 2.54
C THR A 26 -13.16 -10.38 3.33
N PRO A 27 -13.24 -11.55 2.70
CA PRO A 27 -13.55 -12.80 3.40
C PRO A 27 -12.43 -13.27 4.34
N LEU A 28 -11.26 -12.65 4.28
CA LEU A 28 -10.14 -12.95 5.18
C LEU A 28 -10.36 -12.44 6.61
N HIS A 29 -11.30 -11.50 6.81
CA HIS A 29 -11.62 -11.02 8.15
C HIS A 29 -12.54 -12.02 8.88
N PRO A 30 -12.29 -12.27 10.18
CA PRO A 30 -13.20 -13.05 11.01
C PRO A 30 -14.62 -12.45 11.04
N PRO A 31 -15.67 -13.24 11.26
CA PRO A 31 -17.07 -12.76 11.29
C PRO A 31 -17.30 -11.58 12.26
N GLU A 32 -16.72 -11.60 13.45
CA GLU A 32 -16.83 -10.51 14.43
C GLU A 32 -16.22 -9.19 13.92
N MET A 33 -15.14 -9.27 13.13
CA MET A 33 -14.54 -8.09 12.52
C MET A 33 -15.42 -7.55 11.38
N LEU A 34 -15.96 -8.43 10.55
CA LEU A 34 -16.94 -8.06 9.50
C LEU A 34 -18.16 -7.37 10.12
N LYS A 35 -18.69 -7.95 11.20
CA LYS A 35 -19.80 -7.36 11.98
C LYS A 35 -19.45 -5.99 12.55
N TYR A 36 -18.24 -5.84 13.08
CA TYR A 36 -17.75 -4.54 13.54
C TYR A 36 -17.76 -3.52 12.40
N PHE A 37 -17.22 -3.83 11.23
CA PHE A 37 -17.20 -2.90 10.09
C PHE A 37 -18.60 -2.51 9.62
N LEU A 38 -19.52 -3.46 9.55
CA LEU A 38 -20.91 -3.21 9.16
C LEU A 38 -21.64 -2.28 10.15
N LYS A 39 -21.38 -2.43 11.46
CA LYS A 39 -21.95 -1.56 12.51
C LYS A 39 -21.29 -0.19 12.52
N ASP A 40 -19.96 -0.12 12.53
CA ASP A 40 -19.18 1.12 12.61
C ASP A 40 -19.41 2.01 11.39
N SER A 41 -19.52 1.43 10.19
CA SER A 41 -19.85 2.15 8.95
C SER A 41 -21.32 2.54 8.85
N SER A 42 -22.17 2.15 9.80
CA SER A 42 -23.62 2.37 9.75
C SER A 42 -24.24 1.86 8.42
N ALA A 43 -23.76 0.71 7.93
CA ALA A 43 -24.14 0.17 6.63
C ALA A 43 -25.67 0.11 6.47
N GLY A 44 -26.20 0.73 5.42
CA GLY A 44 -27.64 0.71 5.09
C GLY A 44 -28.04 -0.55 4.32
N LEU A 45 -27.10 -1.10 3.52
CA LEU A 45 -27.29 -2.28 2.69
C LEU A 45 -25.99 -3.10 2.68
N VAL A 46 -26.11 -4.41 2.83
CA VAL A 46 -25.01 -5.36 2.64
C VAL A 46 -25.09 -5.92 1.23
N ILE A 47 -23.99 -5.95 0.49
CA ILE A 47 -23.94 -6.48 -0.88
C ILE A 47 -22.86 -7.53 -0.98
N CYS A 48 -23.17 -8.67 -1.60
CA CYS A 48 -22.16 -9.69 -1.89
C CYS A 48 -22.42 -10.43 -3.19
N THR A 49 -21.38 -11.06 -3.72
CA THR A 49 -21.51 -12.11 -4.73
C THR A 49 -21.88 -13.43 -4.05
N GLN A 50 -22.51 -14.34 -4.80
CA GLN A 50 -23.16 -15.54 -4.31
C GLN A 50 -22.29 -16.41 -3.39
N GLU A 51 -20.98 -16.50 -3.66
CA GLU A 51 -20.05 -17.29 -2.85
C GLU A 51 -19.89 -16.79 -1.40
N TYR A 52 -20.20 -15.53 -1.12
CA TYR A 52 -20.09 -14.93 0.22
C TYR A 52 -21.44 -14.79 0.93
N GLU A 53 -22.49 -15.26 0.33
CA GLU A 53 -23.85 -15.20 0.88
C GLU A 53 -23.93 -15.89 2.25
N ASN A 54 -23.40 -17.11 2.36
CA ASN A 54 -23.44 -17.88 3.62
C ASN A 54 -22.66 -17.17 4.76
N THR A 55 -21.64 -16.38 4.43
CA THR A 55 -20.88 -15.59 5.40
C THR A 55 -21.64 -14.35 5.84
N LEU A 56 -22.25 -13.63 4.88
CA LEU A 56 -22.82 -12.31 5.17
C LEU A 56 -24.32 -12.34 5.55
N ARG A 57 -25.08 -13.33 5.13
CA ARG A 57 -26.50 -13.43 5.46
C ARG A 57 -26.76 -13.45 6.98
N PRO A 58 -26.07 -14.27 7.80
CA PRO A 58 -26.25 -14.26 9.26
C PRO A 58 -25.90 -12.89 9.86
N LEU A 59 -24.81 -12.27 9.41
CA LEU A 59 -24.36 -10.96 9.92
C LEU A 59 -25.34 -9.85 9.56
N ALA A 60 -25.84 -9.81 8.32
CA ALA A 60 -26.83 -8.83 7.87
C ALA A 60 -28.13 -8.96 8.69
N LYS A 61 -28.59 -10.20 8.94
CA LYS A 61 -29.76 -10.45 9.79
C LYS A 61 -29.55 -9.97 11.21
N GLU A 62 -28.39 -10.25 11.82
CA GLU A 62 -28.08 -9.85 13.20
C GLU A 62 -28.07 -8.33 13.37
N ILE A 63 -27.59 -7.59 12.36
CA ILE A 63 -27.58 -6.11 12.39
C ILE A 63 -28.87 -5.50 11.82
N SER A 64 -29.88 -6.33 11.51
CA SER A 64 -31.17 -5.92 10.93
C SER A 64 -31.04 -5.09 9.66
N LYS A 65 -30.15 -5.50 8.73
CA LYS A 65 -29.94 -4.85 7.44
C LYS A 65 -30.26 -5.77 6.26
N PRO A 66 -30.77 -5.23 5.14
CA PRO A 66 -31.02 -6.02 3.93
C PRO A 66 -29.71 -6.50 3.33
N LEU A 67 -29.76 -7.66 2.66
CA LEU A 67 -28.66 -8.26 1.92
C LEU A 67 -29.02 -8.37 0.44
N LEU A 68 -28.23 -7.78 -0.43
CA LEU A 68 -28.31 -7.96 -1.88
C LEU A 68 -27.25 -8.98 -2.31
N VAL A 69 -27.68 -10.06 -2.91
CA VAL A 69 -26.82 -11.09 -3.50
C VAL A 69 -26.84 -10.93 -5.01
N THR A 70 -25.67 -10.76 -5.62
CA THR A 70 -25.50 -10.63 -7.07
C THR A 70 -24.97 -11.93 -7.66
N GLY A 71 -25.56 -12.38 -8.79
CA GLY A 71 -25.11 -13.57 -9.53
C GLY A 71 -23.81 -13.33 -10.29
N ARG A 72 -23.26 -14.44 -10.82
CA ARG A 72 -22.00 -14.47 -11.60
C ARG A 72 -22.19 -14.31 -13.10
N ASP A 73 -23.37 -14.59 -13.60
CA ASP A 73 -23.59 -14.76 -15.03
C ASP A 73 -23.89 -13.45 -15.76
N LYS A 74 -23.79 -13.52 -17.09
CA LYS A 74 -24.04 -12.39 -18.02
C LYS A 74 -25.41 -11.72 -17.80
N GLU A 75 -26.33 -12.42 -17.17
CA GLU A 75 -27.55 -11.87 -16.61
C GLU A 75 -27.29 -11.55 -15.14
N ILE A 76 -27.20 -10.27 -14.80
CA ILE A 76 -27.05 -9.80 -13.42
C ILE A 76 -28.35 -10.11 -12.68
N THR A 77 -28.47 -11.34 -12.18
CA THR A 77 -29.56 -11.72 -11.29
C THR A 77 -29.23 -11.21 -9.89
N ALA A 78 -29.97 -10.24 -9.41
CA ALA A 78 -29.83 -9.72 -8.07
C ALA A 78 -30.99 -10.24 -7.19
N GLN A 79 -30.65 -10.74 -5.99
CA GLN A 79 -31.64 -11.18 -4.99
C GLN A 79 -31.53 -10.30 -3.76
N LEU A 80 -32.61 -9.60 -3.40
CA LEU A 80 -32.69 -8.75 -2.23
C LEU A 80 -33.40 -9.48 -1.08
N TYR A 81 -32.69 -9.70 0.02
CA TYR A 81 -33.22 -10.28 1.25
C TYR A 81 -33.44 -9.20 2.31
N GLN A 82 -34.68 -9.14 2.82
CA GLN A 82 -35.01 -8.29 3.94
C GLN A 82 -34.58 -8.91 5.29
N PRO A 83 -34.47 -8.15 6.38
CA PRO A 83 -34.08 -8.68 7.69
C PRO A 83 -34.97 -9.81 8.22
N ASN A 84 -36.25 -9.83 7.80
CA ASN A 84 -37.23 -10.90 8.13
C ASN A 84 -37.11 -12.14 7.22
N ASN A 85 -36.06 -12.26 6.40
CA ASN A 85 -35.86 -13.31 5.40
C ASN A 85 -36.88 -13.32 4.24
N SER A 86 -37.72 -12.30 4.09
CA SER A 86 -38.58 -12.21 2.90
C SER A 86 -37.71 -11.84 1.68
N PHE A 87 -38.09 -12.45 0.54
CA PHE A 87 -37.42 -12.20 -0.73
C PHE A 87 -38.18 -11.16 -1.54
N MET A 88 -37.46 -10.16 -2.05
CA MET A 88 -38.01 -9.22 -3.02
C MET A 88 -37.23 -9.31 -4.33
N LYS A 89 -37.94 -9.47 -5.44
CA LYS A 89 -37.33 -9.32 -6.77
C LYS A 89 -37.15 -7.82 -7.03
N PRO A 90 -35.94 -7.33 -7.30
CA PRO A 90 -35.73 -5.92 -7.65
C PRO A 90 -36.57 -5.61 -8.90
N LYS A 91 -37.36 -4.54 -8.85
CA LYS A 91 -38.00 -3.99 -10.05
C LYS A 91 -37.00 -3.05 -10.74
N ALA A 92 -36.68 -3.34 -11.99
CA ALA A 92 -35.92 -2.43 -12.83
C ALA A 92 -36.92 -1.45 -13.51
N GLU A 93 -37.25 -0.37 -12.82
CA GLU A 93 -38.19 0.63 -13.34
C GLU A 93 -37.50 1.91 -13.86
N ASN A 94 -36.19 2.10 -13.57
CA ASN A 94 -35.48 3.33 -13.93
C ASN A 94 -34.45 3.11 -15.04
N THR A 95 -34.36 4.05 -15.95
CA THR A 95 -33.27 4.09 -16.93
C THR A 95 -31.97 4.58 -16.27
N LEU A 96 -30.81 4.19 -16.79
CA LEU A 96 -29.50 4.60 -16.26
C LEU A 96 -29.33 6.12 -16.20
N SER A 97 -30.04 6.88 -17.08
CA SER A 97 -30.03 8.35 -17.09
C SER A 97 -30.59 8.98 -15.81
N ASP A 98 -31.43 8.27 -15.07
CA ASP A 98 -32.15 8.81 -13.92
C ASP A 98 -31.42 8.56 -12.58
N VAL A 99 -30.33 7.79 -12.60
CA VAL A 99 -29.66 7.30 -11.39
C VAL A 99 -28.40 8.10 -11.02
N GLY A 100 -27.73 8.73 -12.00
CA GLY A 100 -26.48 9.46 -11.75
C GLY A 100 -26.68 10.78 -11.01
N LYS A 101 -25.64 11.24 -10.30
CA LYS A 101 -25.56 12.55 -9.67
C LYS A 101 -24.75 13.53 -10.51
N THR A 102 -24.87 14.83 -10.24
CA THR A 102 -24.08 15.86 -10.94
C THR A 102 -22.62 15.84 -10.50
N ASN A 103 -21.70 16.33 -11.34
CA ASN A 103 -20.29 16.50 -10.98
C ASN A 103 -20.10 17.37 -9.73
N ALA A 104 -20.92 18.42 -9.57
CA ALA A 104 -20.90 19.27 -8.39
C ALA A 104 -21.29 18.50 -7.12
N TRP A 105 -22.21 17.54 -7.20
CA TRP A 105 -22.57 16.67 -6.12
C TRP A 105 -21.40 15.74 -5.74
N TYR A 106 -20.83 15.02 -6.72
CA TYR A 106 -19.69 14.14 -6.47
C TYR A 106 -18.51 14.89 -5.87
N GLY A 107 -18.20 16.11 -6.34
CA GLY A 107 -17.10 16.91 -5.81
C GLY A 107 -17.17 17.24 -4.31
N ARG A 108 -18.36 17.08 -3.68
CA ARG A 108 -18.59 17.43 -2.26
C ARG A 108 -18.90 16.23 -1.36
N ASN A 109 -19.01 15.03 -1.92
CA ASN A 109 -19.52 13.87 -1.19
C ASN A 109 -18.48 12.76 -1.03
N ASP A 110 -18.72 11.94 -0.01
CA ASP A 110 -17.89 10.78 0.29
C ASP A 110 -18.13 9.67 -0.74
N ALA A 111 -17.08 8.94 -1.06
CA ALA A 111 -17.09 7.90 -2.07
C ALA A 111 -16.79 6.52 -1.48
N LEU A 112 -15.79 6.46 -0.60
CA LEU A 112 -15.19 5.20 -0.19
C LEU A 112 -14.79 5.26 1.28
N LEU A 113 -14.98 4.16 1.98
CA LEU A 113 -14.55 3.99 3.36
C LEU A 113 -13.59 2.79 3.42
N ILE A 114 -12.33 3.05 3.76
CA ILE A 114 -11.29 2.03 3.90
C ILE A 114 -10.94 1.85 5.37
N TYR A 115 -11.12 0.64 5.90
CA TYR A 115 -10.73 0.34 7.27
C TYR A 115 -9.24 0.03 7.37
N THR A 116 -8.57 0.69 8.33
CA THR A 116 -7.17 0.42 8.66
C THR A 116 -7.09 -0.50 9.87
N SER A 117 -6.11 -1.38 9.88
CA SER A 117 -5.73 -2.11 11.08
C SER A 117 -4.97 -1.15 12.02
N GLY A 118 -5.70 -0.37 12.79
CA GLY A 118 -5.09 0.55 13.77
C GLY A 118 -4.09 -0.19 14.67
N THR A 119 -2.93 0.41 14.87
CA THR A 119 -1.87 -0.19 15.70
C THR A 119 -2.18 -0.20 17.21
N THR A 120 -3.19 0.56 17.66
CA THR A 120 -3.45 0.79 19.10
C THR A 120 -4.90 0.54 19.54
N SER A 121 -5.85 0.40 18.61
CA SER A 121 -7.29 0.33 18.91
C SER A 121 -8.03 -0.45 17.81
N LYS A 122 -9.36 -0.54 17.92
CA LYS A 122 -10.20 -1.06 16.84
C LYS A 122 -9.91 -0.35 15.51
N PRO A 123 -10.05 -1.04 14.36
CA PRO A 123 -9.83 -0.44 13.04
C PRO A 123 -10.61 0.85 12.85
N LYS A 124 -10.00 1.83 12.20
CA LYS A 124 -10.61 3.13 11.90
C LYS A 124 -11.02 3.16 10.44
N GLY A 125 -12.21 3.66 10.14
CA GLY A 125 -12.67 3.89 8.77
C GLY A 125 -12.14 5.22 8.22
N VAL A 126 -11.24 5.17 7.26
CA VAL A 126 -10.72 6.36 6.56
C VAL A 126 -11.71 6.77 5.49
N VAL A 127 -12.17 8.00 5.54
CA VAL A 127 -13.13 8.54 4.57
C VAL A 127 -12.40 9.08 3.34
N TRP A 128 -12.78 8.61 2.17
CA TRP A 128 -12.36 9.11 0.87
C TRP A 128 -13.52 9.81 0.16
N THR A 129 -13.35 11.07 -0.18
CA THR A 129 -14.30 11.80 -1.04
C THR A 129 -14.04 11.51 -2.51
N HIS A 130 -15.02 11.73 -3.37
CA HIS A 130 -14.82 11.63 -4.82
C HIS A 130 -13.73 12.61 -5.31
N SER A 131 -13.66 13.81 -4.72
CA SER A 131 -12.62 14.78 -5.10
C SER A 131 -11.22 14.34 -4.71
N MET A 132 -11.05 13.69 -3.55
CA MET A 132 -9.77 13.10 -3.15
C MET A 132 -9.34 11.99 -4.11
N LEU A 133 -10.27 11.08 -4.47
CA LEU A 133 -9.99 10.03 -5.45
C LEU A 133 -9.58 10.64 -6.80
N SER A 134 -10.30 11.65 -7.29
CA SER A 134 -9.96 12.34 -8.54
C SER A 134 -8.59 12.99 -8.51
N SER A 135 -8.24 13.66 -7.40
CA SER A 135 -6.93 14.29 -7.22
C SER A 135 -5.79 13.27 -7.22
N GLN A 136 -5.98 12.14 -6.53
CA GLN A 136 -5.01 11.06 -6.51
C GLN A 136 -4.85 10.40 -7.89
N ILE A 137 -5.95 10.15 -8.59
CA ILE A 137 -5.93 9.59 -9.95
C ILE A 137 -5.15 10.51 -10.89
N ALA A 138 -5.44 11.82 -10.87
CA ALA A 138 -4.72 12.80 -11.68
C ALA A 138 -3.22 12.84 -11.35
N SER A 139 -2.88 12.79 -10.07
CA SER A 139 -1.49 12.71 -9.60
C SER A 139 -0.76 11.47 -10.14
N LEU A 140 -1.41 10.30 -10.08
CA LEU A 140 -0.85 9.04 -10.57
C LEU A 140 -0.73 9.01 -12.10
N HIS A 141 -1.70 9.59 -12.83
CA HIS A 141 -1.61 9.73 -14.28
C HIS A 141 -0.40 10.57 -14.68
N ALA A 142 -0.22 11.72 -14.04
CA ALA A 142 0.92 12.59 -14.30
C ALA A 142 2.26 11.91 -13.96
N ALA A 143 2.33 11.21 -12.82
CA ALA A 143 3.57 10.62 -12.34
C ALA A 143 3.94 9.31 -13.04
N TRP A 144 2.96 8.42 -13.32
CA TRP A 144 3.20 7.06 -13.82
C TRP A 144 2.68 6.82 -15.25
N ARG A 145 2.10 7.86 -15.87
CA ARG A 145 1.67 7.88 -17.28
C ARG A 145 0.76 6.71 -17.67
N TYR A 146 -0.33 6.53 -16.90
CA TYR A 146 -1.35 5.56 -17.29
C TYR A 146 -2.00 5.94 -18.62
N SER A 147 -2.31 4.94 -19.44
CA SER A 147 -2.90 5.12 -20.76
C SER A 147 -3.87 3.99 -21.12
N ALA A 148 -4.68 4.22 -22.17
CA ALA A 148 -5.60 3.22 -22.71
C ALA A 148 -4.89 2.00 -23.33
N GLN A 149 -3.61 2.10 -23.63
CA GLN A 149 -2.78 1.01 -24.14
C GLN A 149 -2.32 0.05 -23.04
N ASP A 150 -2.47 0.44 -21.78
CA ASP A 150 -2.04 -0.40 -20.67
C ASP A 150 -2.93 -1.62 -20.50
N VAL A 151 -2.27 -2.70 -20.12
CA VAL A 151 -2.92 -3.90 -19.59
C VAL A 151 -2.36 -4.14 -18.19
N VAL A 152 -3.19 -3.89 -17.19
CA VAL A 152 -2.80 -3.98 -15.78
C VAL A 152 -3.14 -5.36 -15.25
N LEU A 153 -2.11 -6.10 -14.81
CA LEU A 153 -2.30 -7.35 -14.07
C LEU A 153 -2.62 -7.02 -12.61
N HIS A 154 -3.89 -7.24 -12.23
CA HIS A 154 -4.39 -6.93 -10.90
C HIS A 154 -4.51 -8.20 -10.04
N ALA A 155 -3.73 -8.26 -8.97
CA ALA A 155 -3.75 -9.35 -7.98
C ALA A 155 -3.81 -8.81 -6.53
N LEU A 156 -4.01 -7.50 -6.35
CA LEU A 156 -4.05 -6.85 -5.04
C LEU A 156 -5.46 -6.92 -4.43
N PRO A 157 -5.56 -6.92 -3.08
CA PRO A 157 -6.86 -6.87 -2.41
C PRO A 157 -7.57 -5.52 -2.65
N LEU A 158 -8.86 -5.56 -2.98
CA LEU A 158 -9.67 -4.36 -3.24
C LEU A 158 -10.28 -3.71 -1.99
N HIS A 159 -10.06 -4.26 -0.80
CA HIS A 159 -10.38 -3.60 0.47
C HIS A 159 -9.22 -2.74 0.99
N HIS A 160 -8.14 -2.59 0.22
CA HIS A 160 -7.01 -1.72 0.50
C HIS A 160 -6.83 -0.66 -0.56
N ILE A 161 -6.40 0.53 -0.14
CA ILE A 161 -6.24 1.68 -1.03
C ILE A 161 -5.25 1.41 -2.17
N HIS A 162 -4.21 0.58 -1.96
CA HIS A 162 -3.27 0.21 -3.01
C HIS A 162 -3.96 -0.50 -4.18
N GLY A 163 -4.78 -1.50 -3.90
CA GLY A 163 -5.54 -2.21 -4.94
C GLY A 163 -6.61 -1.33 -5.57
N GLN A 164 -7.35 -0.60 -4.74
CA GLN A 164 -8.43 0.29 -5.18
C GLN A 164 -7.93 1.43 -6.07
N LEU A 165 -6.93 2.17 -5.60
CA LEU A 165 -6.51 3.40 -6.26
C LEU A 165 -5.57 3.12 -7.43
N ASN A 166 -4.41 2.49 -7.17
CA ASN A 166 -3.35 2.37 -8.17
C ASN A 166 -3.71 1.40 -9.29
N SER A 167 -4.11 0.19 -8.87
CA SER A 167 -4.28 -0.91 -9.81
C SER A 167 -5.66 -0.91 -10.46
N LEU A 168 -6.69 -0.38 -9.78
CA LEU A 168 -8.05 -0.36 -10.30
C LEU A 168 -8.47 1.02 -10.83
N LEU A 169 -8.67 2.01 -9.95
CA LEU A 169 -9.32 3.27 -10.34
C LEU A 169 -8.46 4.12 -11.28
N ALA A 170 -7.15 4.26 -11.01
CA ALA A 170 -6.25 5.00 -11.89
C ALA A 170 -6.17 4.34 -13.28
N SER A 171 -6.18 3.03 -13.34
CA SER A 171 -6.13 2.28 -14.61
C SER A 171 -7.44 2.41 -15.39
N LEU A 172 -8.59 2.23 -14.72
CA LEU A 172 -9.91 2.36 -15.39
C LEU A 172 -10.14 3.77 -15.92
N SER A 173 -9.75 4.79 -15.16
CA SER A 173 -9.91 6.19 -15.57
C SER A 173 -9.04 6.57 -16.77
N ALA A 174 -7.94 5.86 -17.02
CA ALA A 174 -7.12 6.00 -18.22
C ALA A 174 -7.64 5.20 -19.42
N GLY A 175 -8.74 4.44 -19.26
CA GLY A 175 -9.23 3.52 -20.28
C GLY A 175 -8.39 2.25 -20.43
N ALA A 176 -7.50 1.96 -19.48
CA ALA A 176 -6.66 0.76 -19.48
C ALA A 176 -7.49 -0.53 -19.31
N ARG A 177 -7.00 -1.61 -19.86
CA ARG A 177 -7.54 -2.96 -19.59
C ARG A 177 -7.02 -3.46 -18.26
N ILE A 178 -7.90 -4.09 -17.47
CA ILE A 178 -7.50 -4.71 -16.21
C ILE A 178 -7.75 -6.21 -16.29
N ARG A 179 -6.69 -6.96 -16.10
CA ARG A 179 -6.74 -8.42 -15.98
C ARG A 179 -6.74 -8.77 -14.49
N MET A 180 -7.92 -9.03 -13.97
CA MET A 180 -8.12 -9.31 -12.54
C MET A 180 -7.89 -10.78 -12.24
N LEU A 181 -7.10 -11.04 -11.20
CA LEU A 181 -6.93 -12.38 -10.61
C LEU A 181 -7.71 -12.44 -9.29
N PRO A 182 -8.43 -13.53 -9.02
CA PRO A 182 -9.20 -13.68 -7.77
C PRO A 182 -8.34 -13.55 -6.51
N SER A 183 -7.10 -14.01 -6.59
CA SER A 183 -6.08 -13.91 -5.54
C SER A 183 -4.68 -13.97 -6.15
N PHE A 184 -3.68 -13.60 -5.34
CA PHE A 184 -2.29 -13.78 -5.74
C PHE A 184 -1.89 -15.26 -5.63
N VAL A 185 -1.55 -15.85 -6.76
CA VAL A 185 -0.97 -17.19 -6.87
C VAL A 185 0.25 -17.09 -7.79
N SER A 186 1.44 -17.34 -7.26
CA SER A 186 2.71 -17.02 -7.91
C SER A 186 2.85 -17.61 -9.32
N HIS A 187 2.57 -18.90 -9.52
CA HIS A 187 2.65 -19.51 -10.85
C HIS A 187 1.65 -18.92 -11.84
N THR A 188 0.45 -18.55 -11.39
CA THR A 188 -0.54 -17.86 -12.22
C THR A 188 -0.06 -16.45 -12.61
N VAL A 189 0.52 -15.72 -11.65
CA VAL A 189 1.09 -14.39 -11.93
C VAL A 189 2.24 -14.50 -12.92
N TRP A 190 3.17 -15.46 -12.75
CA TRP A 190 4.24 -15.71 -13.71
C TRP A 190 3.73 -16.01 -15.11
N ALA A 191 2.73 -16.89 -15.24
CA ALA A 191 2.12 -17.20 -16.54
C ALA A 191 1.55 -15.95 -17.23
N ARG A 192 0.90 -15.04 -16.46
CA ARG A 192 0.34 -13.79 -16.99
C ARG A 192 1.42 -12.74 -17.28
N LEU A 193 2.42 -12.62 -16.43
CA LEU A 193 3.58 -11.75 -16.69
C LEU A 193 4.35 -12.19 -17.96
N LEU A 194 4.42 -13.47 -18.24
CA LEU A 194 5.02 -14.00 -19.47
C LEU A 194 4.06 -14.00 -20.68
N GLY A 195 2.78 -13.65 -20.47
CA GLY A 195 1.77 -13.61 -21.53
C GLY A 195 1.46 -14.97 -22.14
N MET A 196 1.59 -16.04 -21.34
CA MET A 196 1.36 -17.41 -21.80
C MET A 196 -0.09 -17.63 -22.22
N GLY A 197 -0.30 -18.06 -23.46
CA GLY A 197 -1.63 -18.30 -24.02
C GLY A 197 -2.46 -17.02 -24.26
N GLU A 198 -1.81 -15.85 -24.35
CA GLU A 198 -2.47 -14.57 -24.55
C GLU A 198 -2.14 -13.95 -25.91
N ARG A 199 -3.09 -13.20 -26.47
CA ARG A 199 -2.86 -12.36 -27.65
C ARG A 199 -2.07 -11.13 -27.24
N ASP A 200 -1.26 -10.56 -28.16
CA ASP A 200 -0.34 -9.45 -27.85
C ASP A 200 -1.05 -8.25 -27.20
N GLU A 201 -2.22 -7.90 -27.69
CA GLU A 201 -3.00 -6.77 -27.16
C GLU A 201 -3.60 -7.00 -25.76
N THR A 202 -3.47 -8.20 -25.21
CA THR A 202 -3.96 -8.55 -23.86
C THR A 202 -2.87 -8.91 -22.87
N LYS A 203 -1.61 -8.89 -23.30
CA LYS A 203 -0.46 -9.14 -22.43
C LYS A 203 -0.23 -8.00 -21.46
N ALA A 204 0.09 -8.35 -20.21
CA ALA A 204 0.31 -7.35 -19.16
C ALA A 204 1.49 -6.41 -19.48
N THR A 205 1.29 -5.12 -19.22
CA THR A 205 2.31 -4.06 -19.32
C THR A 205 2.59 -3.38 -17.99
N VAL A 206 1.66 -3.51 -17.02
CA VAL A 206 1.76 -2.91 -15.69
C VAL A 206 1.46 -3.97 -14.63
N PHE A 207 2.27 -3.99 -13.56
CA PHE A 207 2.03 -4.84 -12.39
C PHE A 207 2.31 -4.08 -11.09
N HIS A 208 1.32 -4.11 -10.18
CA HIS A 208 1.43 -3.57 -8.83
C HIS A 208 1.49 -4.72 -7.83
N GLY A 209 2.53 -4.73 -7.02
CA GLY A 209 2.69 -5.74 -5.98
C GLY A 209 3.15 -5.16 -4.64
N VAL A 210 3.06 -5.97 -3.61
CA VAL A 210 3.71 -5.70 -2.33
C VAL A 210 5.02 -6.49 -2.24
N PRO A 211 5.99 -6.11 -1.40
CA PRO A 211 7.26 -6.82 -1.29
C PRO A 211 7.13 -8.34 -1.10
N ALA A 212 6.16 -8.79 -0.30
CA ALA A 212 5.90 -10.22 -0.10
C ALA A 212 5.50 -10.96 -1.40
N MET A 213 4.79 -10.29 -2.32
CA MET A 213 4.47 -10.87 -3.63
C MET A 213 5.74 -11.02 -4.49
N TYR A 214 6.58 -9.99 -4.53
CA TYR A 214 7.87 -10.05 -5.24
C TYR A 214 8.81 -11.09 -4.64
N ALA A 215 8.88 -11.20 -3.31
CA ALA A 215 9.67 -12.23 -2.63
C ALA A 215 9.21 -13.64 -3.03
N LYS A 216 7.89 -13.87 -3.07
CA LYS A 216 7.34 -15.18 -3.51
C LYS A 216 7.62 -15.45 -4.98
N LEU A 217 7.45 -14.46 -5.85
CA LEU A 217 7.80 -14.58 -7.27
C LEU A 217 9.29 -14.88 -7.46
N THR A 218 10.16 -14.20 -6.73
CA THR A 218 11.62 -14.43 -6.76
C THR A 218 11.98 -15.84 -6.29
N ALA A 219 11.39 -16.31 -5.19
CA ALA A 219 11.65 -17.66 -4.67
C ALA A 219 11.16 -18.77 -5.62
N ASP A 220 10.03 -18.54 -6.30
CA ASP A 220 9.50 -19.51 -7.25
C ASP A 220 10.24 -19.44 -8.60
N HIS A 221 10.81 -18.29 -8.97
CA HIS A 221 11.59 -18.13 -10.20
C HIS A 221 12.73 -19.16 -10.31
N SER A 222 13.53 -19.31 -9.26
CA SER A 222 14.66 -20.24 -9.22
C SER A 222 14.25 -21.72 -9.32
N LYS A 223 12.98 -22.03 -8.98
CA LYS A 223 12.42 -23.40 -9.10
C LYS A 223 11.77 -23.65 -10.44
N MET A 224 11.18 -22.62 -11.04
CA MET A 224 10.42 -22.72 -12.30
C MET A 224 11.29 -22.52 -13.55
N PHE A 225 12.35 -21.74 -13.42
CA PHE A 225 13.20 -21.29 -14.53
C PHE A 225 14.68 -21.55 -14.22
N ASP A 226 15.01 -22.79 -13.84
CA ASP A 226 16.35 -23.23 -13.43
C ASP A 226 17.36 -23.29 -14.61
N ASN A 227 16.86 -23.39 -15.83
CA ASN A 227 17.68 -23.40 -17.02
C ASN A 227 18.09 -21.96 -17.42
N PRO A 228 19.38 -21.67 -17.65
CA PRO A 228 19.85 -20.33 -18.01
C PRO A 228 19.15 -19.71 -19.23
N LYS A 229 18.82 -20.49 -20.26
CA LYS A 229 18.09 -20.00 -21.44
C LYS A 229 16.68 -19.58 -21.11
N THR A 230 16.00 -20.32 -20.21
CA THR A 230 14.66 -20.00 -19.76
C THR A 230 14.68 -18.74 -18.90
N ALA A 231 15.66 -18.61 -18.00
CA ALA A 231 15.84 -17.41 -17.17
C ALA A 231 16.12 -16.17 -18.04
N GLU A 232 16.96 -16.29 -19.05
CA GLU A 232 17.22 -15.20 -20.01
C GLU A 232 15.97 -14.82 -20.81
N TYR A 233 15.19 -15.81 -21.27
CA TYR A 233 13.90 -15.56 -21.94
C TYR A 233 12.93 -14.81 -21.02
N VAL A 234 12.81 -15.21 -19.75
CA VAL A 234 11.98 -14.52 -18.75
C VAL A 234 12.41 -13.06 -18.61
N ARG A 235 13.70 -12.83 -18.41
CA ARG A 235 14.27 -11.48 -18.28
C ARG A 235 13.99 -10.62 -19.52
N ALA A 236 14.32 -11.13 -20.71
CA ALA A 236 14.11 -10.40 -21.97
C ALA A 236 12.64 -10.08 -22.21
N THR A 237 11.75 -11.04 -21.93
CA THR A 237 10.29 -10.87 -22.07
C THR A 237 9.75 -9.79 -21.13
N LEU A 238 10.14 -9.77 -19.86
CA LEU A 238 9.71 -8.76 -18.93
C LEU A 238 10.29 -7.39 -19.28
N ALA A 239 11.60 -7.32 -19.53
CA ALA A 239 12.30 -6.08 -19.86
C ALA A 239 11.73 -5.37 -21.09
N SER A 240 11.30 -6.12 -22.11
CA SER A 240 10.75 -5.55 -23.34
C SER A 240 9.29 -5.13 -23.24
N ARG A 241 8.49 -5.77 -22.37
CA ARG A 241 7.04 -5.60 -22.36
C ARG A 241 6.50 -4.84 -21.15
N MET A 242 7.04 -5.13 -19.97
CA MET A 242 6.56 -4.44 -18.76
C MET A 242 7.09 -3.01 -18.73
N ARG A 243 6.21 -2.02 -18.74
CA ARG A 243 6.62 -0.62 -18.63
C ARG A 243 6.70 -0.12 -17.19
N LEU A 244 5.88 -0.71 -16.30
CA LEU A 244 5.80 -0.32 -14.88
C LEU A 244 5.65 -1.56 -14.00
N MET A 245 6.58 -1.72 -13.08
CA MET A 245 6.49 -2.66 -11.96
C MET A 245 6.68 -1.88 -10.66
N CYS A 246 5.63 -1.84 -9.83
CA CYS A 246 5.57 -0.99 -8.66
C CYS A 246 5.53 -1.82 -7.38
N ALA A 247 6.30 -1.40 -6.37
CA ALA A 247 6.31 -2.01 -5.04
C ALA A 247 5.97 -0.98 -3.95
N GLY A 248 5.30 -1.42 -2.88
CA GLY A 248 5.04 -0.58 -1.72
C GLY A 248 4.06 -1.21 -0.74
N SER A 249 3.52 -0.41 0.18
CA SER A 249 2.68 -0.82 1.32
C SER A 249 3.44 -1.56 2.44
N ALA A 250 4.69 -1.89 2.26
CA ALA A 250 5.62 -2.43 3.25
C ALA A 250 7.05 -2.05 2.81
N PRO A 251 8.04 -2.09 3.71
CA PRO A 251 9.44 -1.90 3.35
C PRO A 251 9.89 -2.92 2.31
N LEU A 252 10.62 -2.45 1.31
CA LEU A 252 11.22 -3.31 0.27
C LEU A 252 12.68 -3.57 0.65
N PRO A 253 13.08 -4.83 0.97
CA PRO A 253 14.47 -5.15 1.25
C PRO A 253 15.37 -4.86 0.03
N ASP A 254 16.55 -4.30 0.30
CA ASP A 254 17.50 -3.94 -0.75
C ASP A 254 17.91 -5.16 -1.60
N SER A 255 18.12 -6.31 -0.94
CA SER A 255 18.42 -7.58 -1.61
C SER A 255 17.30 -8.05 -2.55
N LEU A 256 16.03 -7.86 -2.16
CA LEU A 256 14.89 -8.21 -2.99
C LEU A 256 14.78 -7.28 -4.22
N PHE A 257 15.02 -5.98 -4.03
CA PHE A 257 15.06 -5.01 -5.12
C PHE A 257 16.11 -5.43 -6.17
N GLN A 258 17.35 -5.70 -5.74
CA GLN A 258 18.44 -6.11 -6.61
C GLN A 258 18.15 -7.43 -7.31
N LYS A 259 17.65 -8.43 -6.56
CA LYS A 259 17.32 -9.74 -7.12
C LYS A 259 16.20 -9.67 -8.15
N TRP A 260 15.20 -8.81 -7.93
CA TRP A 260 14.15 -8.60 -8.92
C TRP A 260 14.67 -7.93 -10.20
N GLU A 261 15.57 -6.97 -10.07
CA GLU A 261 16.25 -6.34 -11.23
C GLU A 261 17.06 -7.36 -12.04
N GLU A 262 17.77 -8.28 -11.38
CA GLU A 262 18.47 -9.39 -12.05
C GLU A 262 17.52 -10.29 -12.84
N ILE A 263 16.39 -10.69 -12.23
CA ILE A 263 15.41 -11.60 -12.80
C ILE A 263 14.64 -10.97 -13.95
N SER A 264 14.21 -9.73 -13.80
CA SER A 264 13.23 -9.10 -14.68
C SER A 264 13.79 -8.03 -15.61
N GLY A 265 14.99 -7.53 -15.35
CA GLY A 265 15.52 -6.34 -16.00
C GLY A 265 14.84 -5.03 -15.56
N HIS A 266 13.95 -5.08 -14.56
CA HIS A 266 13.24 -3.92 -14.06
C HIS A 266 13.71 -3.50 -12.68
N ARG A 267 14.11 -2.25 -12.55
CA ARG A 267 14.21 -1.57 -11.26
C ARG A 267 12.79 -1.27 -10.77
N LEU A 268 12.41 -1.82 -9.61
CA LEU A 268 11.09 -1.60 -9.05
C LEU A 268 10.86 -0.11 -8.78
N LEU A 269 9.66 0.38 -9.09
CA LEU A 269 9.23 1.70 -8.66
C LEU A 269 8.69 1.59 -7.23
N GLU A 270 9.58 1.88 -6.27
CA GLU A 270 9.18 1.92 -4.86
C GLU A 270 8.45 3.22 -4.55
N ARG A 271 7.36 3.13 -3.80
CA ARG A 271 6.52 4.25 -3.43
C ARG A 271 6.01 4.09 -2.00
N TYR A 272 5.67 5.22 -1.38
CA TYR A 272 5.09 5.29 -0.04
C TYR A 272 3.68 5.89 -0.07
N GLY A 273 2.85 5.37 0.83
CA GLY A 273 1.51 5.84 1.09
C GLY A 273 0.81 4.96 2.11
N MET A 274 -0.30 5.44 2.62
CA MET A 274 -1.13 4.79 3.61
C MET A 274 -2.62 5.02 3.31
N SER A 275 -3.52 4.40 4.07
CA SER A 275 -4.95 4.56 3.82
C SER A 275 -5.39 6.02 3.91
N GLU A 276 -4.77 6.79 4.78
CA GLU A 276 -5.07 8.20 5.07
C GLU A 276 -4.55 9.16 3.98
N THR A 277 -3.57 8.76 3.19
CA THR A 277 -2.89 9.67 2.25
C THR A 277 -2.94 9.20 0.79
N GLY A 278 -3.44 7.98 0.54
CA GLY A 278 -3.26 7.35 -0.74
C GLY A 278 -1.78 7.17 -1.06
N MET A 279 -1.38 7.52 -2.26
CA MET A 279 0.03 7.56 -2.66
C MET A 279 0.56 8.96 -2.44
N ALA A 280 1.62 9.08 -1.66
CA ALA A 280 2.20 10.37 -1.28
C ALA A 280 3.59 10.59 -1.86
N LEU A 281 4.49 9.61 -1.77
CA LEU A 281 5.85 9.68 -2.28
C LEU A 281 6.10 8.58 -3.30
N SER A 282 6.89 8.87 -4.32
CA SER A 282 7.23 7.91 -5.37
C SER A 282 8.62 8.16 -5.93
N ASN A 283 9.35 7.09 -6.23
CA ASN A 283 10.47 7.14 -7.16
C ASN A 283 9.98 7.57 -8.55
N PRO A 284 10.84 8.16 -9.39
CA PRO A 284 10.45 8.60 -10.73
C PRO A 284 10.04 7.41 -11.61
N TYR A 285 9.03 7.64 -12.45
CA TYR A 285 8.67 6.68 -13.49
C TYR A 285 9.83 6.54 -14.50
N ARG A 286 10.38 7.67 -14.93
CA ARG A 286 11.57 7.75 -15.80
C ARG A 286 12.46 8.92 -15.36
N PRO A 287 13.78 8.81 -15.50
CA PRO A 287 14.50 7.60 -15.89
C PRO A 287 14.50 6.54 -14.78
N ALA A 288 14.43 5.25 -15.13
CA ALA A 288 14.38 4.16 -14.15
C ALA A 288 15.68 4.06 -13.32
N GLU A 289 16.79 4.46 -13.88
CA GLU A 289 18.13 4.51 -13.25
C GLU A 289 18.18 5.48 -12.05
N ALA A 290 17.31 6.49 -12.03
CA ALA A 290 17.19 7.43 -10.92
C ALA A 290 16.46 6.84 -9.70
N ARG A 291 15.85 5.66 -9.80
CA ARG A 291 15.25 4.95 -8.68
C ARG A 291 16.34 4.45 -7.74
N THR A 292 16.30 4.91 -6.51
CA THR A 292 17.34 4.57 -5.51
C THR A 292 16.80 3.53 -4.54
N VAL A 293 17.60 2.47 -4.35
CA VAL A 293 17.29 1.37 -3.43
C VAL A 293 17.05 1.92 -2.01
N GLY A 294 15.97 1.44 -1.37
CA GLY A 294 15.59 1.85 -0.01
C GLY A 294 15.08 3.29 0.11
N CYS A 295 14.89 4.00 -1.01
CA CYS A 295 14.28 5.32 -1.03
C CYS A 295 12.91 5.27 -1.70
N VAL A 296 11.98 6.08 -1.21
CA VAL A 296 10.63 6.20 -1.77
C VAL A 296 10.45 7.42 -2.67
N GLY A 297 11.56 8.05 -3.05
CA GLY A 297 11.59 9.17 -4.00
C GLY A 297 11.16 10.51 -3.40
N THR A 298 10.27 11.21 -4.11
CA THR A 298 9.81 12.57 -3.83
C THR A 298 8.28 12.64 -3.75
N PRO A 299 7.69 13.74 -3.25
CA PRO A 299 6.25 13.93 -3.28
C PRO A 299 5.67 13.81 -4.69
N LEU A 300 4.55 13.09 -4.78
CA LEU A 300 3.76 13.02 -6.01
C LEU A 300 3.09 14.37 -6.32
N PRO A 301 2.67 14.63 -7.57
CA PRO A 301 2.00 15.87 -7.93
C PRO A 301 0.81 16.22 -7.03
N GLY A 302 0.80 17.43 -6.51
CA GLY A 302 -0.20 17.92 -5.56
C GLY A 302 0.06 17.57 -4.10
N VAL A 303 1.18 16.89 -3.79
CA VAL A 303 1.55 16.53 -2.42
C VAL A 303 2.69 17.42 -1.92
N ALA A 304 2.54 17.90 -0.70
CA ALA A 304 3.62 18.50 0.09
C ALA A 304 3.98 17.56 1.25
N ALA A 305 5.26 17.30 1.42
CA ALA A 305 5.87 16.51 2.47
C ALA A 305 6.77 17.40 3.33
N ARG A 306 6.58 17.37 4.64
CA ARG A 306 7.38 18.13 5.61
C ARG A 306 8.02 17.16 6.57
N ILE A 307 9.28 17.37 6.87
CA ILE A 307 9.95 16.75 8.01
C ILE A 307 9.92 17.73 9.18
N ALA A 308 9.45 17.25 10.33
CA ALA A 308 9.42 18.04 11.55
C ALA A 308 10.03 17.24 12.72
N ALA A 309 10.63 17.95 13.65
CA ALA A 309 11.17 17.37 14.88
C ALA A 309 10.70 18.20 16.09
N PRO A 310 10.63 17.59 17.30
CA PRO A 310 10.35 18.34 18.51
C PRO A 310 11.36 19.46 18.74
N GLY A 311 10.90 20.71 18.89
CA GLY A 311 11.71 21.83 19.36
C GLY A 311 11.86 21.83 20.88
N ASP A 312 12.48 22.86 21.42
CA ASP A 312 12.73 22.99 22.88
C ASP A 312 11.45 22.99 23.72
N SER A 313 10.34 23.44 23.16
CA SER A 313 9.01 23.41 23.77
C SER A 313 8.30 22.06 23.66
N GLY A 314 8.88 21.08 22.99
CA GLY A 314 8.25 19.80 22.65
C GLY A 314 7.25 19.87 21.48
N VAL A 315 6.99 21.05 20.94
CA VAL A 315 6.15 21.25 19.76
C VAL A 315 6.94 20.86 18.51
N LEU A 316 6.28 20.23 17.52
CA LEU A 316 6.92 19.90 16.25
C LEU A 316 7.25 21.16 15.46
N GLU A 317 8.54 21.33 15.17
CA GLU A 317 9.05 22.41 14.35
C GLU A 317 9.48 21.88 12.97
N PRO A 318 9.12 22.58 11.89
CA PRO A 318 9.49 22.17 10.55
C PRO A 318 11.01 22.30 10.34
N LEU A 319 11.61 21.28 9.72
CA LEU A 319 13.00 21.26 9.30
C LEU A 319 13.12 21.55 7.81
N VAL A 320 12.41 20.81 6.99
CA VAL A 320 12.36 20.95 5.53
C VAL A 320 10.96 20.63 5.01
N THR A 321 10.54 21.36 3.99
CA THR A 321 9.31 21.07 3.23
C THR A 321 9.67 20.85 1.77
N VAL A 322 9.18 19.78 1.19
CA VAL A 322 9.34 19.40 -0.21
C VAL A 322 7.96 19.28 -0.82
N ALA A 323 7.66 20.01 -1.88
CA ALA A 323 6.33 20.04 -2.48
C ALA A 323 6.42 19.91 -3.99
N THR A 324 5.58 19.05 -4.56
CA THR A 324 5.42 18.96 -6.00
C THR A 324 4.10 19.64 -6.38
N PRO A 325 4.10 20.64 -7.28
CA PRO A 325 2.88 21.29 -7.73
C PRO A 325 1.86 20.27 -8.25
N ALA A 326 0.57 20.57 -8.11
CA ALA A 326 -0.48 19.73 -8.66
C ALA A 326 -0.33 19.66 -10.18
N ALA A 327 -0.54 18.47 -10.74
CA ALA A 327 -0.66 18.31 -12.18
C ALA A 327 -1.93 19.03 -12.65
N ASP A 328 -1.88 19.62 -13.84
CA ASP A 328 -3.08 20.19 -14.46
C ASP A 328 -4.10 19.06 -14.70
N THR A 329 -5.19 19.12 -13.94
CA THR A 329 -6.12 17.99 -13.76
C THR A 329 -7.14 17.85 -14.88
N ARG A 330 -7.00 18.54 -15.98
CA ARG A 330 -7.80 18.30 -17.17
C ARG A 330 -7.35 16.99 -17.81
N ILE A 331 -7.96 15.88 -17.39
CA ILE A 331 -7.93 14.64 -18.18
C ILE A 331 -8.60 15.00 -19.51
N SER A 332 -7.79 15.27 -20.54
CA SER A 332 -8.32 15.58 -21.86
C SER A 332 -8.97 14.32 -22.46
N LEU A 333 -9.96 14.49 -23.33
CA LEU A 333 -10.53 13.36 -24.10
C LEU A 333 -9.44 12.62 -24.89
N GLU A 334 -8.34 13.30 -25.22
CA GLU A 334 -7.13 12.73 -25.82
C GLU A 334 -6.43 11.74 -24.88
N GLN A 335 -6.27 12.07 -23.59
CA GLN A 335 -5.71 11.17 -22.59
C GLN A 335 -6.59 9.96 -22.32
N LEU A 336 -7.89 10.08 -22.55
CA LEU A 336 -8.85 8.96 -22.47
C LEU A 336 -8.88 8.11 -23.75
N GLY A 337 -8.10 8.46 -24.78
CA GLY A 337 -8.13 7.76 -26.05
C GLY A 337 -9.43 7.94 -26.85
N LEU A 338 -10.26 8.92 -26.47
CA LEU A 338 -11.54 9.24 -27.11
C LEU A 338 -11.42 10.32 -28.19
N ALA A 339 -10.24 10.94 -28.33
CA ALA A 339 -9.92 11.85 -29.44
C ALA A 339 -9.07 11.14 -30.50
N PRO A 340 -9.08 11.61 -31.78
CA PRO A 340 -8.25 11.04 -32.83
C PRO A 340 -6.76 11.12 -32.46
N LYS A 341 -6.04 10.04 -32.69
CA LYS A 341 -4.62 9.90 -32.37
C LYS A 341 -3.79 10.96 -33.13
N GLU A 342 -3.23 11.92 -32.42
CA GLU A 342 -1.97 12.53 -32.84
C GLU A 342 -0.82 11.84 -32.09
N GLU A 343 0.18 11.37 -32.85
CA GLU A 343 1.25 10.46 -32.42
C GLU A 343 2.39 11.13 -31.60
N LYS A 344 2.13 12.15 -30.84
CA LYS A 344 3.15 12.69 -29.92
C LYS A 344 2.72 12.46 -28.49
N GLU A 345 3.47 11.57 -27.78
CA GLU A 345 3.42 11.53 -26.32
C GLU A 345 3.72 12.95 -25.81
N PRO A 346 2.82 13.56 -25.01
CA PRO A 346 3.15 14.85 -24.41
C PRO A 346 4.38 14.66 -23.53
N GLU A 347 5.43 15.43 -23.79
CA GLU A 347 6.55 15.60 -22.87
C GLU A 347 5.99 16.25 -21.60
N VAL A 348 5.53 15.44 -20.66
CA VAL A 348 5.26 15.93 -19.31
C VAL A 348 6.61 16.12 -18.67
N GLU A 349 7.12 17.35 -18.69
CA GLU A 349 8.30 17.72 -17.93
C GLU A 349 8.04 17.38 -16.45
N TRP A 350 8.82 16.46 -15.92
CA TRP A 350 8.90 16.24 -14.48
C TRP A 350 9.51 17.52 -13.87
N ARG A 351 8.67 18.35 -13.29
CA ARG A 351 9.16 19.47 -12.50
C ARG A 351 9.81 18.92 -11.23
N ALA A 352 11.06 19.28 -10.99
CA ALA A 352 11.69 19.02 -9.72
C ALA A 352 10.82 19.61 -8.59
N PRO A 353 10.63 18.90 -7.49
CA PRO A 353 9.85 19.44 -6.37
C PRO A 353 10.54 20.69 -5.79
N ASP A 354 9.73 21.64 -5.34
CA ASP A 354 10.19 22.81 -4.61
C ASP A 354 10.65 22.38 -3.22
N VAL A 355 11.86 22.78 -2.82
CA VAL A 355 12.45 22.49 -1.51
C VAL A 355 12.55 23.78 -0.72
N THR A 356 11.95 23.82 0.47
CA THR A 356 12.05 24.93 1.41
C THR A 356 12.70 24.44 2.70
N GLU A 357 13.91 24.91 2.98
CA GLU A 357 14.61 24.65 4.24
C GLU A 357 14.15 25.65 5.30
N HIS A 358 13.73 25.15 6.46
CA HIS A 358 13.31 25.97 7.61
C HIS A 358 14.42 26.10 8.65
N LYS A 359 15.23 25.04 8.78
CA LYS A 359 16.42 25.02 9.64
C LYS A 359 17.56 24.32 8.88
N PRO A 360 18.72 24.98 8.67
CA PRO A 360 19.86 24.33 8.07
C PRO A 360 20.30 23.10 8.90
N SER A 361 20.46 21.94 8.26
CA SER A 361 20.84 20.72 8.96
C SER A 361 22.32 20.63 9.32
N GLY A 362 23.15 21.46 8.69
CA GLY A 362 24.62 21.38 8.77
C GLY A 362 25.23 20.11 8.11
N THR A 363 24.41 19.16 7.70
CA THR A 363 24.85 17.85 7.16
C THR A 363 24.12 17.43 5.88
N ASP A 364 23.31 18.31 5.29
CA ASP A 364 22.44 18.03 4.14
C ASP A 364 21.48 16.82 4.33
N VAL A 365 21.30 16.39 5.58
CA VAL A 365 20.39 15.29 5.97
C VAL A 365 19.37 15.80 6.99
N TYR A 366 18.10 15.73 6.62
CA TYR A 366 16.97 16.04 7.51
C TYR A 366 16.35 14.75 8.00
N GLN A 367 16.08 14.65 9.31
CA GLN A 367 15.43 13.49 9.91
C GLN A 367 14.38 13.92 10.93
N GLY A 368 13.18 13.33 10.86
CA GLY A 368 12.08 13.63 11.78
C GLY A 368 10.79 12.92 11.40
N GLU A 369 9.69 13.37 12.00
CA GLU A 369 8.35 12.89 11.65
C GLU A 369 7.94 13.42 10.27
N LEU A 370 7.40 12.54 9.43
CA LEU A 370 6.82 12.91 8.15
C LEU A 370 5.42 13.48 8.36
N LEU A 371 5.23 14.71 7.88
CA LEU A 371 3.93 15.35 7.80
C LEU A 371 3.55 15.51 6.33
N LEU A 372 2.27 15.25 6.01
CA LEU A 372 1.77 15.32 4.63
C LEU A 372 0.59 16.29 4.50
N LYS A 373 0.54 16.99 3.38
CA LYS A 373 -0.57 17.89 3.03
C LYS A 373 -0.83 17.82 1.52
N GLY A 374 -2.09 17.88 1.14
CA GLY A 374 -2.50 17.87 -0.27
C GLY A 374 -3.96 17.48 -0.45
N PRO A 375 -4.53 17.68 -1.65
CA PRO A 375 -5.94 17.42 -1.92
C PRO A 375 -6.31 15.93 -1.88
N GLY A 376 -5.31 15.04 -1.93
CA GLY A 376 -5.49 13.59 -1.80
C GLY A 376 -5.28 13.06 -0.37
N VAL A 377 -4.96 13.93 0.61
CA VAL A 377 -4.84 13.55 2.02
C VAL A 377 -6.22 13.58 2.67
N PHE A 378 -6.57 12.57 3.45
CA PHE A 378 -7.87 12.47 4.09
C PHE A 378 -8.13 13.64 5.07
N SER A 379 -9.41 13.85 5.36
CA SER A 379 -9.81 14.93 6.28
C SER A 379 -10.32 14.41 7.63
N ARG A 380 -10.80 13.17 7.67
CA ARG A 380 -11.40 12.59 8.89
C ARG A 380 -11.51 11.07 8.84
N TYR A 381 -11.63 10.49 10.03
CA TYR A 381 -12.13 9.13 10.19
C TYR A 381 -13.67 9.15 10.32
N TYR A 382 -14.31 8.10 9.82
CA TYR A 382 -15.75 7.94 9.89
C TYR A 382 -16.23 7.74 11.34
N ASN A 383 -17.38 8.35 11.67
CA ASN A 383 -18.00 8.27 13.00
C ASN A 383 -17.06 8.60 14.18
N ARG A 384 -16.08 9.44 13.95
CA ARG A 384 -15.21 9.95 15.02
C ARG A 384 -15.31 11.45 15.08
N ALA A 385 -15.72 11.97 16.24
CA ALA A 385 -15.61 13.41 16.51
C ALA A 385 -14.12 13.79 16.45
N PRO A 386 -13.77 14.96 15.90
CA PRO A 386 -12.45 15.53 16.08
C PRO A 386 -12.16 15.54 17.58
N LYS A 387 -11.05 14.95 18.00
CA LYS A 387 -10.64 15.06 19.40
C LYS A 387 -10.27 16.52 19.67
N PRO A 388 -10.53 17.03 20.87
CA PRO A 388 -10.08 18.37 21.26
C PRO A 388 -8.55 18.56 21.09
N ASP A 389 -7.80 17.45 21.27
CA ASP A 389 -6.37 17.36 21.00
C ASP A 389 -6.14 16.54 19.72
N ASP A 390 -6.54 17.08 18.56
CA ASP A 390 -6.47 16.33 17.31
C ASP A 390 -5.00 16.04 16.95
N SER A 391 -4.48 14.98 17.59
CA SER A 391 -3.09 14.53 17.43
C SER A 391 -2.78 14.01 16.03
N ASP A 392 -3.81 13.82 15.18
CA ASP A 392 -3.65 13.37 13.82
C ASP A 392 -3.25 14.52 12.85
N PHE A 393 -3.53 15.79 13.22
CA PHE A 393 -3.18 16.96 12.41
C PHE A 393 -2.46 18.03 13.25
N THR A 394 -1.57 18.78 12.58
CA THR A 394 -0.99 19.99 13.18
C THR A 394 -1.98 21.16 13.09
N PRO A 395 -1.81 22.25 13.89
CA PRO A 395 -2.69 23.42 13.83
C PRO A 395 -2.74 24.09 12.45
N ASP A 396 -1.69 23.99 11.66
CA ASP A 396 -1.60 24.50 10.27
C ASP A 396 -2.05 23.47 9.21
N GLY A 397 -2.71 22.36 9.65
CA GLY A 397 -3.43 21.41 8.81
C GLY A 397 -2.55 20.37 8.10
N TRP A 398 -1.39 20.02 8.63
CA TRP A 398 -0.60 18.90 8.14
C TRP A 398 -1.00 17.61 8.86
N PHE A 399 -1.23 16.57 8.08
CA PHE A 399 -1.47 15.24 8.63
C PHE A 399 -0.16 14.65 9.18
N ARG A 400 -0.21 14.18 10.42
CA ARG A 400 0.88 13.50 11.11
C ARG A 400 0.84 12.01 10.77
N THR A 401 1.81 11.56 9.99
CA THR A 401 1.83 10.15 9.56
C THR A 401 2.20 9.18 10.68
N GLY A 402 2.91 9.67 11.71
CA GLY A 402 3.54 8.85 12.75
C GLY A 402 4.73 8.04 12.22
N ASP A 403 5.17 8.30 10.99
CA ASP A 403 6.36 7.68 10.42
C ASP A 403 7.57 8.62 10.55
N THR A 404 8.72 8.07 10.94
CA THR A 404 10.00 8.77 10.91
C THR A 404 10.65 8.55 9.55
N VAL A 405 11.16 9.63 8.98
CA VAL A 405 11.81 9.63 7.66
C VAL A 405 13.13 10.40 7.70
N SER A 406 13.98 10.16 6.70
CA SER A 406 15.07 11.06 6.34
C SER A 406 14.90 11.59 4.93
N PHE A 407 15.43 12.81 4.70
CA PHE A 407 15.54 13.43 3.38
C PHE A 407 16.98 13.81 3.15
N ALA A 408 17.59 13.26 2.12
CA ALA A 408 18.96 13.51 1.74
C ALA A 408 19.13 13.31 0.23
N GLY A 409 19.97 14.11 -0.42
CA GLY A 409 20.21 14.01 -1.86
C GLY A 409 18.93 14.11 -2.70
N GLY A 410 17.95 14.90 -2.24
CA GLY A 410 16.67 15.11 -2.92
C GLY A 410 15.67 13.96 -2.81
N ARG A 411 15.84 12.99 -1.91
CA ARG A 411 14.99 11.79 -1.80
C ARG A 411 14.61 11.48 -0.36
N PHE A 412 13.38 10.99 -0.18
CA PHE A 412 12.89 10.47 1.09
C PHE A 412 13.22 8.99 1.27
N ARG A 413 13.60 8.64 2.50
CA ARG A 413 13.73 7.26 2.98
C ARG A 413 12.84 7.09 4.21
N ILE A 414 12.04 6.03 4.24
CA ILE A 414 11.23 5.69 5.40
C ILE A 414 12.12 4.94 6.40
N LEU A 415 12.21 5.46 7.62
CA LEU A 415 12.96 4.84 8.71
C LEU A 415 12.07 3.96 9.61
N GLY A 416 10.75 4.13 9.51
CA GLY A 416 9.76 3.31 10.19
C GLY A 416 8.78 4.10 11.03
N ARG A 417 7.86 3.38 11.68
CA ARG A 417 6.91 3.96 12.64
C ARG A 417 7.66 4.49 13.86
N THR A 418 7.45 5.76 14.18
CA THR A 418 8.11 6.44 15.31
C THR A 418 7.91 5.69 16.64
N SER A 419 6.73 5.09 16.83
CA SER A 419 6.35 4.40 18.06
C SER A 419 6.75 2.92 18.13
N ILE A 420 7.17 2.30 17.02
CA ILE A 420 7.40 0.85 16.94
C ILE A 420 8.76 0.51 16.35
N ASP A 421 9.16 1.22 15.29
CA ASP A 421 10.35 0.89 14.51
C ASP A 421 11.56 1.77 14.84
N ILE A 422 11.37 2.82 15.61
CA ILE A 422 12.48 3.69 16.04
C ILE A 422 12.89 3.31 17.46
N ILE A 423 14.00 2.61 17.56
CA ILE A 423 14.59 2.12 18.80
C ILE A 423 15.51 3.20 19.39
N LYS A 424 15.29 3.57 20.64
CA LYS A 424 16.07 4.60 21.35
C LYS A 424 17.14 3.93 22.21
N THR A 425 18.30 3.68 21.65
CA THR A 425 19.37 2.92 22.31
C THR A 425 20.61 3.79 22.54
N GLY A 426 21.01 3.96 23.80
CA GLY A 426 22.23 4.69 24.17
C GLY A 426 22.30 6.13 23.61
N GLY A 427 21.17 6.83 23.51
CA GLY A 427 21.07 8.16 22.93
C GLY A 427 20.90 8.21 21.40
N TYR A 428 21.03 7.06 20.73
CA TYR A 428 20.82 6.96 19.28
C TYR A 428 19.37 6.57 18.95
N LYS A 429 18.90 7.03 17.78
CA LYS A 429 17.63 6.58 17.17
C LYS A 429 17.96 5.60 16.05
N VAL A 430 17.67 4.33 16.26
CA VAL A 430 17.95 3.23 15.32
C VAL A 430 16.66 2.82 14.61
N SER A 431 16.69 2.75 13.30
CA SER A 431 15.59 2.19 12.51
C SER A 431 15.63 0.67 12.55
N ALA A 432 14.60 0.05 13.13
CA ALA A 432 14.43 -1.39 13.09
C ALA A 432 14.37 -1.92 11.65
N LEU A 433 13.71 -1.19 10.73
CA LEU A 433 13.59 -1.58 9.33
C LEU A 433 14.95 -1.63 8.62
N GLN A 434 15.84 -0.68 8.94
CA GLN A 434 17.21 -0.68 8.42
C GLN A 434 17.99 -1.90 8.91
N VAL A 435 17.83 -2.24 10.18
CA VAL A 435 18.49 -3.43 10.76
C VAL A 435 17.90 -4.70 10.18
N GLU A 436 16.58 -4.81 10.02
CA GLU A 436 15.90 -5.93 9.36
C GLU A 436 16.42 -6.14 7.93
N SER A 437 16.52 -5.06 7.15
CA SER A 437 17.07 -5.14 5.79
C SER A 437 18.47 -5.71 5.77
N ALA A 438 19.35 -5.27 6.67
CA ALA A 438 20.72 -5.77 6.75
C ALA A 438 20.80 -7.24 7.21
N ILE A 439 19.91 -7.66 8.12
CA ILE A 439 19.83 -9.07 8.58
C ILE A 439 19.32 -9.99 7.46
N LEU A 440 18.35 -9.54 6.67
CA LEU A 440 17.78 -10.31 5.56
C LEU A 440 18.78 -10.59 4.43
N GLU A 441 19.89 -9.87 4.36
CA GLU A 441 20.98 -10.16 3.43
C GLU A 441 21.83 -11.38 3.82
N HIS A 442 21.75 -11.81 5.09
CA HIS A 442 22.48 -12.99 5.54
C HIS A 442 21.97 -14.26 4.85
N PRO A 443 22.87 -15.11 4.28
CA PRO A 443 22.47 -16.29 3.47
C PRO A 443 21.55 -17.26 4.21
N SER A 444 21.71 -17.42 5.52
CA SER A 444 20.92 -18.34 6.37
C SER A 444 19.57 -17.78 6.80
N VAL A 445 19.27 -16.50 6.59
CA VAL A 445 18.03 -15.86 7.08
C VAL A 445 16.95 -15.92 6.02
N ALA A 446 15.74 -16.34 6.41
CA ALA A 446 14.55 -16.36 5.57
C ALA A 446 13.61 -15.18 5.88
N ASP A 447 13.49 -14.79 7.16
CA ASP A 447 12.67 -13.66 7.61
C ASP A 447 13.26 -13.04 8.89
N ALA A 448 13.02 -11.75 9.12
CA ALA A 448 13.56 -11.03 10.25
C ALA A 448 12.59 -9.96 10.77
N ALA A 449 12.51 -9.82 12.09
CA ALA A 449 11.88 -8.71 12.76
C ALA A 449 12.82 -8.15 13.83
N VAL A 450 12.90 -6.83 13.96
CA VAL A 450 13.74 -6.14 14.93
C VAL A 450 12.88 -5.29 15.84
N LEU A 451 13.15 -5.37 17.13
CA LEU A 451 12.43 -4.68 18.20
C LEU A 451 13.41 -3.96 19.12
N GLY A 452 12.97 -2.84 19.69
CA GLY A 452 13.58 -2.28 20.89
C GLY A 452 13.06 -3.04 22.12
N VAL A 453 13.95 -3.56 22.94
CA VAL A 453 13.61 -4.18 24.23
C VAL A 453 14.16 -3.31 25.33
N GLU A 454 13.36 -3.02 26.36
CA GLU A 454 13.77 -2.18 27.49
C GLU A 454 15.05 -2.67 28.17
N ASP A 455 15.96 -1.74 28.45
CA ASP A 455 17.25 -1.99 29.10
C ASP A 455 17.59 -0.82 30.02
N GLU A 456 18.03 -1.14 31.24
CA GLU A 456 18.33 -0.15 32.26
C GLU A 456 19.47 0.82 31.87
N SER A 457 20.44 0.33 31.08
CA SER A 457 21.64 1.12 30.72
C SER A 457 21.51 1.89 29.44
N TYR A 458 20.72 1.36 28.49
CA TYR A 458 20.61 1.89 27.13
C TYR A 458 19.25 2.50 26.82
N GLY A 459 18.27 2.39 27.73
CA GLY A 459 16.87 2.70 27.49
C GLY A 459 16.19 1.58 26.70
N GLU A 460 16.64 1.30 25.50
CA GLU A 460 16.28 0.12 24.73
C GLU A 460 17.53 -0.53 24.12
N ILE A 461 17.50 -1.83 23.91
CA ILE A 461 18.49 -2.56 23.12
C ILE A 461 17.88 -3.08 21.83
N VAL A 462 18.67 -3.09 20.77
CA VAL A 462 18.28 -3.67 19.48
C VAL A 462 18.25 -5.18 19.62
N SER A 463 17.11 -5.82 19.39
CA SER A 463 16.90 -7.25 19.51
C SER A 463 16.26 -7.82 18.26
N ALA A 464 16.75 -8.97 17.79
CA ALA A 464 16.31 -9.60 16.54
C ALA A 464 15.52 -10.89 16.80
N VAL A 465 14.42 -11.07 16.07
CA VAL A 465 13.71 -12.34 15.91
C VAL A 465 13.92 -12.78 14.46
N VAL A 466 14.44 -13.98 14.24
CA VAL A 466 14.78 -14.46 12.89
C VAL A 466 14.15 -15.80 12.58
N VAL A 467 13.76 -16.00 11.34
CA VAL A 467 13.42 -17.30 10.77
C VAL A 467 14.59 -17.72 9.87
N LEU A 468 15.10 -18.91 10.08
CA LEU A 468 16.19 -19.44 9.26
C LEU A 468 15.66 -20.22 8.05
N LYS A 469 16.46 -20.30 7.01
CA LYS A 469 16.21 -21.20 5.87
C LYS A 469 16.34 -22.66 6.34
N GLU A 470 15.75 -23.58 5.58
CA GLU A 470 15.80 -25.01 5.87
C GLU A 470 17.25 -25.49 6.11
N GLN A 471 17.44 -26.22 7.19
CA GLN A 471 18.74 -26.78 7.64
C GLN A 471 19.84 -25.75 7.95
N ALA A 472 19.54 -24.45 7.94
CA ALA A 472 20.50 -23.43 8.31
C ALA A 472 20.60 -23.27 9.83
N THR A 473 21.80 -22.92 10.29
CA THR A 473 22.09 -22.49 11.68
C THR A 473 22.68 -21.09 11.64
N LEU A 474 22.49 -20.33 12.72
CA LEU A 474 23.02 -18.98 12.84
C LEU A 474 23.17 -18.61 14.31
N THR A 475 24.33 -18.15 14.68
CA THR A 475 24.60 -17.59 16.01
C THR A 475 24.48 -16.06 15.97
N LEU A 476 24.25 -15.45 17.13
CA LEU A 476 24.23 -13.99 17.24
C LEU A 476 25.56 -13.36 16.79
N LYS A 477 26.68 -14.03 17.04
CA LYS A 477 28.00 -13.56 16.64
C LYS A 477 28.13 -13.51 15.12
N GLU A 478 27.79 -14.59 14.43
CA GLU A 478 27.81 -14.65 12.96
C GLU A 478 26.90 -13.59 12.33
N LEU A 479 25.68 -13.42 12.90
CA LEU A 479 24.77 -12.37 12.47
C LEU A 479 25.39 -10.97 12.62
N LYS A 480 26.02 -10.69 13.75
CA LYS A 480 26.69 -9.40 14.01
C LYS A 480 27.88 -9.16 13.10
N ASP A 481 28.69 -10.19 12.85
CA ASP A 481 29.88 -10.11 12.00
C ASP A 481 29.46 -9.81 10.54
N ASP A 482 28.35 -10.39 10.07
CA ASP A 482 27.83 -10.11 8.74
C ASP A 482 27.12 -8.75 8.67
N ALA A 483 26.17 -8.48 9.56
CA ALA A 483 25.42 -7.22 9.57
C ALA A 483 26.33 -6.00 9.84
N GLY A 484 27.43 -6.18 10.59
CA GLY A 484 28.42 -5.14 10.87
C GLY A 484 29.19 -4.63 9.65
N LYS A 485 29.12 -5.34 8.53
CA LYS A 485 29.65 -4.84 7.25
C LYS A 485 28.81 -3.69 6.69
N ARG A 486 27.56 -3.53 7.16
CA ARG A 486 26.54 -2.59 6.65
C ARG A 486 25.96 -1.66 7.72
N LEU A 487 26.10 -2.02 9.00
CA LEU A 487 25.53 -1.30 10.14
C LEU A 487 26.61 -0.80 11.06
N ALA A 488 26.35 0.36 11.68
CA ALA A 488 27.21 0.87 12.76
C ALA A 488 27.10 -0.01 14.03
N PRO A 489 28.12 -0.05 14.90
CA PRO A 489 28.12 -0.91 16.09
C PRO A 489 26.91 -0.75 17.01
N TYR A 490 26.36 0.47 17.15
CA TYR A 490 25.19 0.74 17.98
C TYR A 490 23.87 0.25 17.37
N GLN A 491 23.85 -0.09 16.08
CA GLN A 491 22.69 -0.63 15.35
C GLN A 491 22.64 -2.16 15.42
N LEU A 492 23.73 -2.81 15.78
CA LEU A 492 23.82 -4.27 15.79
C LEU A 492 22.95 -4.88 16.89
N PRO A 493 22.21 -5.97 16.60
CA PRO A 493 21.42 -6.67 17.59
C PRO A 493 22.27 -7.13 18.76
N ARG A 494 21.78 -6.90 19.97
CA ARG A 494 22.40 -7.41 21.20
C ARG A 494 21.87 -8.78 21.58
N ASN A 495 20.61 -9.07 21.23
CA ASN A 495 19.95 -10.34 21.46
C ASN A 495 19.33 -10.86 20.17
N MET A 496 19.23 -12.19 20.06
CA MET A 496 18.61 -12.85 18.91
C MET A 496 17.84 -14.10 19.37
N ILE A 497 16.65 -14.29 18.80
CA ILE A 497 15.87 -15.54 18.95
C ILE A 497 15.59 -16.09 17.56
N VAL A 498 15.74 -17.41 17.41
CA VAL A 498 15.35 -18.13 16.19
C VAL A 498 13.96 -18.73 16.40
N VAL A 499 13.06 -18.48 15.47
CA VAL A 499 11.68 -18.96 15.49
C VAL A 499 11.35 -19.70 14.18
N LYS A 500 10.29 -20.53 14.21
CA LYS A 500 9.86 -21.30 13.03
C LYS A 500 9.14 -20.42 12.00
N GLU A 501 8.34 -19.47 12.47
CA GLU A 501 7.56 -18.57 11.64
C GLU A 501 7.35 -17.22 12.32
N MET A 502 7.11 -16.16 11.54
CA MET A 502 6.82 -14.82 12.04
C MET A 502 5.32 -14.58 12.13
N PRO A 503 4.81 -14.06 13.25
CA PRO A 503 3.44 -13.55 13.34
C PRO A 503 3.19 -12.46 12.29
N ARG A 504 2.11 -12.63 11.53
CA ARG A 504 1.68 -11.67 10.51
C ARG A 504 0.22 -11.33 10.70
N ASN A 505 -0.13 -10.08 10.43
CA ASN A 505 -1.52 -9.66 10.42
C ASN A 505 -2.25 -10.21 9.17
N VAL A 506 -3.57 -10.02 9.10
CA VAL A 506 -4.42 -10.47 7.98
C VAL A 506 -4.00 -9.92 6.60
N MET A 507 -3.13 -8.91 6.57
CA MET A 507 -2.56 -8.30 5.36
C MET A 507 -1.19 -8.90 4.98
N GLY A 508 -0.70 -9.89 5.71
CA GLY A 508 0.61 -10.49 5.51
C GLY A 508 1.79 -9.65 6.00
N LYS A 509 1.55 -8.51 6.69
CA LYS A 509 2.61 -7.70 7.28
C LYS A 509 3.04 -8.27 8.63
N LEU A 510 4.32 -8.12 8.99
CA LEU A 510 4.83 -8.47 10.32
C LEU A 510 3.98 -7.79 11.41
N ASP A 511 3.49 -8.57 12.34
CA ASP A 511 2.79 -8.05 13.51
C ASP A 511 3.77 -7.89 14.68
N LYS A 512 4.49 -6.76 14.68
CA LYS A 512 5.51 -6.47 15.71
C LYS A 512 4.96 -6.40 17.13
N LYS A 513 3.65 -6.15 17.29
CA LYS A 513 3.03 -6.17 18.63
C LYS A 513 2.86 -7.60 19.12
N GLU A 514 2.38 -8.49 18.28
CA GLU A 514 2.26 -9.90 18.62
C GLU A 514 3.66 -10.53 18.79
N ILE A 515 4.64 -10.16 17.94
CA ILE A 515 6.04 -10.58 18.10
C ILE A 515 6.60 -10.11 19.46
N ARG A 516 6.39 -8.86 19.86
CA ARG A 516 6.81 -8.33 21.17
C ARG A 516 6.15 -9.07 22.32
N LYS A 517 4.86 -9.39 22.21
CA LYS A 517 4.11 -10.12 23.23
C LYS A 517 4.61 -11.56 23.38
N LEU A 518 4.91 -12.25 22.29
CA LEU A 518 5.35 -13.65 22.28
C LEU A 518 6.82 -13.80 22.71
N TYR A 519 7.67 -12.88 22.31
CA TYR A 519 9.13 -13.05 22.41
C TYR A 519 9.84 -11.95 23.23
N GLY A 520 9.13 -10.89 23.65
CA GLY A 520 9.73 -9.75 24.33
C GLY A 520 10.42 -10.13 25.63
N GLU A 521 9.80 -10.96 26.47
CA GLU A 521 10.39 -11.45 27.73
C GLU A 521 11.65 -12.30 27.49
N ALA A 522 11.61 -13.20 26.51
CA ALA A 522 12.75 -14.03 26.16
C ALA A 522 13.92 -13.20 25.58
N LEU A 523 13.62 -12.09 24.89
CA LEU A 523 14.63 -11.14 24.40
C LEU A 523 15.18 -10.23 25.50
N ALA A 524 14.45 -10.02 26.61
CA ALA A 524 14.89 -9.21 27.73
C ALA A 524 15.86 -9.96 28.65
N VAL A 525 15.90 -11.30 28.62
CA VAL A 525 16.83 -12.11 29.41
C VAL A 525 18.25 -11.87 28.88
N LYS A 526 19.13 -11.34 29.73
CA LYS A 526 20.56 -11.19 29.43
C LYS A 526 21.18 -12.59 29.25
N ASN A 527 21.55 -12.93 28.00
CA ASN A 527 22.44 -14.06 27.74
C ASN A 527 23.87 -13.68 28.04
#